data_734d6a88eed204b43468887992e00596
#
_entry.id   734d6a88eed204b43468887992e00596
#
_cell.length_a   1.000
_cell.length_b   1.000
_cell.length_c   1.000
_cell.angle_alpha   90.00
_cell.angle_beta   90.00
_cell.angle_gamma   90.00
#
_symmetry.space_group_name_H-M   'P 1'
#
loop_
_entity.id
_entity.type
_entity.pdbx_description
1 polymer ?
#
loop_
_entity_poly.entity_id
_entity_poly.type
_entity_poly.pdbx_seq_one_letter_code
_entity_poly.pdbx_strand_id
1 'polypeptide(L)'
;FPSFNAFFTRALQEGARPIDATEQGIVSPADGVVSQCGQIRGSDVLQAKGAYFSVYELLGGDAALAEEFINGHFATIYLSPKDYHRVHMPISGTLRKILYVPGRLFSVNNATAEQVPKLFARNERAVCVFDTDAGPMAVILVGAIIVAAIETVFTGQITPLANKVQTI
;
A
#
# COMPACT_ATOMS: atom_id res chain seq x y z
N PHE A 1 -4.63 10.72 -24.57
CA PHE A 1 -4.34 11.28 -23.24
C PHE A 1 -3.46 12.53 -23.38
N PRO A 2 -3.76 13.61 -22.66
CA PRO A 2 -3.02 14.88 -22.78
C PRO A 2 -1.62 14.83 -22.14
N SER A 3 -1.36 13.87 -21.25
CA SER A 3 -0.08 13.69 -20.58
C SER A 3 0.16 12.23 -20.21
N PHE A 4 1.41 11.89 -19.88
CA PHE A 4 1.74 10.57 -19.33
C PHE A 4 0.99 10.31 -18.02
N ASN A 5 0.89 11.29 -17.13
CA ASN A 5 0.16 11.15 -15.88
C ASN A 5 -1.32 10.83 -16.11
N ALA A 6 -1.98 11.51 -17.06
CA ALA A 6 -3.36 11.21 -17.39
C ALA A 6 -3.57 9.80 -17.94
N PHE A 7 -2.59 9.27 -18.68
CA PHE A 7 -2.58 7.87 -19.12
C PHE A 7 -2.32 6.92 -17.95
N PHE A 8 -1.34 7.21 -17.14
CA PHE A 8 -0.90 6.35 -16.03
C PHE A 8 -1.98 6.20 -14.95
N THR A 9 -2.71 7.28 -14.66
CA THR A 9 -3.80 7.32 -13.69
C THR A 9 -5.19 7.12 -14.31
N ARG A 10 -5.28 6.59 -15.52
CA ARG A 10 -6.54 6.38 -16.24
C ARG A 10 -7.51 5.49 -15.47
N ALA A 11 -8.80 5.75 -15.63
CA ALA A 11 -9.84 4.82 -15.18
C ALA A 11 -9.91 3.60 -16.11
N LEU A 12 -10.38 2.47 -15.59
CA LEU A 12 -10.79 1.33 -16.40
C LEU A 12 -12.13 1.62 -17.10
N GLN A 13 -12.39 0.92 -18.18
CA GLN A 13 -13.73 0.86 -18.77
C GLN A 13 -14.67 0.13 -17.81
N GLU A 14 -15.94 0.49 -17.87
CA GLU A 14 -16.97 -0.18 -17.09
C GLU A 14 -16.98 -1.69 -17.37
N GLY A 15 -17.08 -2.50 -16.30
CA GLY A 15 -17.07 -3.95 -16.41
C GLY A 15 -15.70 -4.60 -16.72
N ALA A 16 -14.63 -3.82 -16.89
CA ALA A 16 -13.29 -4.37 -17.19
C ALA A 16 -12.71 -5.23 -16.06
N ARG A 17 -13.17 -5.04 -14.83
CA ARG A 17 -12.81 -5.85 -13.65
C ARG A 17 -14.07 -6.20 -12.89
N PRO A 18 -14.69 -7.36 -13.14
CA PRO A 18 -15.80 -7.83 -12.33
C PRO A 18 -15.32 -8.07 -10.90
N ILE A 19 -16.08 -7.56 -9.95
CA ILE A 19 -15.81 -7.74 -8.53
C ILE A 19 -16.49 -9.04 -8.08
N ASP A 20 -15.76 -9.91 -7.40
CA ASP A 20 -16.34 -11.09 -6.76
C ASP A 20 -17.31 -10.63 -5.66
N ALA A 21 -18.54 -11.09 -5.76
CA ALA A 21 -19.61 -10.76 -4.83
C ALA A 21 -19.73 -11.78 -3.67
N THR A 22 -18.74 -12.63 -3.46
CA THR A 22 -18.74 -13.59 -2.35
C THR A 22 -18.85 -12.84 -1.04
N GLU A 23 -19.86 -13.18 -0.24
CA GLU A 23 -20.05 -12.62 1.09
C GLU A 23 -18.82 -12.89 1.95
N GLN A 24 -18.33 -11.88 2.66
CA GLN A 24 -17.08 -11.90 3.44
C GLN A 24 -15.79 -12.08 2.62
N GLY A 25 -15.86 -11.95 1.30
CA GLY A 25 -14.68 -11.98 0.44
C GLY A 25 -13.85 -10.70 0.57
N ILE A 26 -12.51 -10.83 0.53
CA ILE A 26 -11.57 -9.71 0.37
C ILE A 26 -11.01 -9.82 -1.03
N VAL A 27 -11.27 -8.81 -1.87
CA VAL A 27 -10.81 -8.79 -3.25
C VAL A 27 -9.45 -8.12 -3.38
N SER A 28 -8.72 -8.38 -4.47
CA SER A 28 -7.47 -7.68 -4.73
C SER A 28 -7.71 -6.18 -4.91
N PRO A 29 -6.99 -5.33 -4.19
CA PRO A 29 -7.14 -3.87 -4.33
C PRO A 29 -6.56 -3.32 -5.62
N ALA A 30 -5.76 -4.09 -6.35
CA ALA A 30 -5.02 -3.63 -7.52
C ALA A 30 -4.79 -4.74 -8.53
N ASP A 31 -4.56 -4.35 -9.79
CA ASP A 31 -3.98 -5.22 -10.80
C ASP A 31 -2.48 -5.38 -10.51
N GLY A 32 -1.98 -6.60 -10.49
CA GLY A 32 -0.57 -6.84 -10.22
C GLY A 32 -0.28 -8.28 -9.89
N VAL A 33 0.87 -8.50 -9.29
CA VAL A 33 1.33 -9.82 -8.86
C VAL A 33 1.48 -9.84 -7.35
N VAL A 34 0.85 -10.79 -6.67
CA VAL A 34 1.09 -11.02 -5.24
C VAL A 34 2.52 -11.51 -5.08
N SER A 35 3.38 -10.68 -4.53
CA SER A 35 4.78 -11.02 -4.29
C SER A 35 4.96 -11.79 -2.98
N GLN A 36 4.24 -11.40 -1.94
CA GLN A 36 4.22 -12.06 -0.64
C GLN A 36 2.83 -11.94 -0.02
N CYS A 37 2.38 -12.96 0.69
CA CYS A 37 1.20 -12.90 1.53
C CYS A 37 1.31 -13.91 2.67
N GLY A 38 0.60 -13.67 3.75
CA GLY A 38 0.59 -14.58 4.88
C GLY A 38 0.27 -13.90 6.21
N GLN A 39 0.60 -14.58 7.28
CA GLN A 39 0.45 -14.07 8.63
C GLN A 39 1.65 -13.20 9.01
N ILE A 40 1.39 -12.10 9.68
CA ILE A 40 2.38 -11.28 10.37
C ILE A 40 2.85 -12.07 11.61
N ARG A 41 4.15 -12.32 11.73
CA ARG A 41 4.72 -13.07 12.85
C ARG A 41 5.13 -12.12 13.97
N GLY A 42 4.30 -12.01 15.00
CA GLY A 42 4.44 -10.92 15.95
C GLY A 42 4.23 -9.59 15.22
N SER A 43 5.27 -8.79 15.07
CA SER A 43 5.26 -7.54 14.27
C SER A 43 5.97 -7.66 12.92
N ASP A 44 6.49 -8.83 12.53
CA ASP A 44 7.36 -8.97 11.38
C ASP A 44 6.58 -9.36 10.11
N VAL A 45 6.77 -8.57 9.05
CA VAL A 45 6.24 -8.78 7.72
C VAL A 45 7.34 -9.27 6.79
N LEU A 46 7.09 -10.37 6.10
CA LEU A 46 8.03 -10.93 5.12
C LEU A 46 8.12 -10.03 3.89
N GLN A 47 9.33 -9.56 3.58
CA GLN A 47 9.60 -8.79 2.37
C GLN A 47 9.92 -9.68 1.17
N ALA A 48 10.96 -10.50 1.29
CA ALA A 48 11.41 -11.48 0.30
C ALA A 48 12.51 -12.36 0.92
N LYS A 49 12.62 -13.64 0.53
CA LYS A 49 13.74 -14.54 0.87
C LYS A 49 14.28 -14.42 2.31
N GLY A 50 13.41 -14.39 3.30
CA GLY A 50 13.82 -14.29 4.71
C GLY A 50 14.21 -12.88 5.18
N ALA A 51 14.08 -11.85 4.34
CA ALA A 51 14.17 -10.46 4.75
C ALA A 51 12.82 -10.00 5.30
N TYR A 52 12.85 -9.29 6.42
CA TYR A 52 11.66 -8.80 7.13
C TYR A 52 11.77 -7.31 7.41
N PHE A 53 10.63 -6.67 7.62
CA PHE A 53 10.49 -5.34 8.21
C PHE A 53 9.34 -5.37 9.23
N SER A 54 9.34 -4.46 10.18
CA SER A 54 8.30 -4.44 11.19
C SER A 54 7.07 -3.63 10.75
N VAL A 55 5.90 -4.03 11.22
CA VAL A 55 4.66 -3.25 11.08
C VAL A 55 4.87 -1.84 11.64
N TYR A 56 5.55 -1.70 12.78
CA TYR A 56 5.87 -0.40 13.37
C TYR A 56 6.62 0.52 12.40
N GLU A 57 7.68 0.02 11.75
CA GLU A 57 8.42 0.80 10.76
C GLU A 57 7.57 1.13 9.53
N LEU A 58 6.79 0.15 9.06
CA LEU A 58 5.92 0.32 7.91
C LEU A 58 4.86 1.40 8.14
N LEU A 59 4.31 1.47 9.35
CA LEU A 59 3.30 2.46 9.76
C LEU A 59 3.89 3.79 10.26
N GLY A 60 5.16 4.05 9.95
CA GLY A 60 5.80 5.34 10.22
C GLY A 60 6.16 5.60 11.68
N GLY A 61 6.27 4.55 12.50
CA GLY A 61 6.65 4.65 13.91
C GLY A 61 5.48 4.89 14.87
N ASP A 62 4.25 4.68 14.43
CA ASP A 62 3.06 4.75 15.29
C ASP A 62 2.89 3.41 16.03
N ALA A 63 3.34 3.35 17.28
CA ALA A 63 3.33 2.13 18.09
C ALA A 63 1.90 1.68 18.41
N ALA A 64 1.01 2.61 18.73
CA ALA A 64 -0.37 2.27 19.06
C ALA A 64 -1.10 1.66 17.84
N LEU A 65 -0.87 2.23 16.67
CA LEU A 65 -1.41 1.70 15.43
C LEU A 65 -0.80 0.33 15.08
N ALA A 66 0.50 0.13 15.31
CA ALA A 66 1.18 -1.12 15.01
C ALA A 66 0.64 -2.30 15.84
N GLU A 67 0.25 -2.05 17.09
CA GLU A 67 -0.35 -3.07 17.98
C GLU A 67 -1.64 -3.67 17.38
N GLU A 68 -2.42 -2.90 16.64
CA GLU A 68 -3.66 -3.35 16.01
C GLU A 68 -3.43 -4.42 14.93
N PHE A 69 -2.22 -4.52 14.37
CA PHE A 69 -1.88 -5.43 13.28
C PHE A 69 -0.95 -6.58 13.71
N ILE A 70 -0.58 -6.67 14.99
CA ILE A 70 0.21 -7.80 15.50
C ILE A 70 -0.53 -9.11 15.28
N ASN A 71 0.20 -10.11 14.74
CA ASN A 71 -0.35 -11.42 14.38
C ASN A 71 -1.52 -11.38 13.35
N GLY A 72 -1.72 -10.26 12.69
CA GLY A 72 -2.68 -10.13 11.59
C GLY A 72 -2.20 -10.81 10.31
N HIS A 73 -2.76 -10.40 9.18
CA HIS A 73 -2.40 -10.92 7.86
C HIS A 73 -1.97 -9.79 6.94
N PHE A 74 -1.18 -10.11 5.93
CA PHE A 74 -0.74 -9.15 4.93
C PHE A 74 -0.74 -9.76 3.52
N ALA A 75 -0.85 -8.90 2.53
CA ALA A 75 -0.54 -9.20 1.13
C ALA A 75 0.23 -8.01 0.54
N THR A 76 1.34 -8.32 -0.12
CA THR A 76 2.14 -7.35 -0.89
C THR A 76 1.89 -7.59 -2.37
N ILE A 77 1.35 -6.58 -3.05
CA ILE A 77 1.01 -6.63 -4.47
C ILE A 77 1.94 -5.71 -5.22
N TYR A 78 2.67 -6.26 -6.17
CA TYR A 78 3.56 -5.52 -7.04
C TYR A 78 2.84 -5.12 -8.33
N LEU A 79 2.80 -3.82 -8.60
CA LEU A 79 2.30 -3.26 -9.84
C LEU A 79 3.50 -2.87 -10.71
N SER A 80 3.62 -3.47 -11.89
CA SER A 80 4.62 -3.04 -12.87
C SER A 80 4.15 -1.78 -13.61
N PRO A 81 5.04 -0.99 -14.23
CA PRO A 81 4.65 0.26 -14.90
C PRO A 81 3.57 0.14 -15.98
N LYS A 82 3.35 -1.06 -16.54
CA LYS A 82 2.31 -1.32 -17.54
C LYS A 82 0.93 -1.59 -16.94
N ASP A 83 0.89 -1.93 -15.65
CA ASP A 83 -0.34 -2.34 -14.99
C ASP A 83 -1.25 -1.12 -14.73
N TYR A 84 -2.47 -1.36 -14.34
CA TYR A 84 -3.41 -0.35 -13.88
C TYR A 84 -2.99 0.15 -12.50
N HIS A 85 -2.88 1.48 -12.32
CA HIS A 85 -2.30 2.06 -11.11
C HIS A 85 -3.28 2.73 -10.16
N ARG A 86 -4.59 2.69 -10.43
CA ARG A 86 -5.55 3.04 -9.38
C ARG A 86 -5.74 1.86 -8.46
N VAL A 87 -5.68 2.14 -7.15
CA VAL A 87 -5.90 1.15 -6.10
C VAL A 87 -7.30 1.34 -5.53
N HIS A 88 -8.01 0.25 -5.32
CA HIS A 88 -9.39 0.23 -4.87
C HIS A 88 -9.52 -0.43 -3.49
N MET A 89 -10.64 -0.20 -2.81
CA MET A 89 -10.91 -0.84 -1.54
C MET A 89 -11.12 -2.34 -1.71
N PRO A 90 -10.39 -3.19 -0.98
CA PRO A 90 -10.54 -4.64 -1.08
C PRO A 90 -11.79 -5.18 -0.35
N ILE A 91 -12.33 -4.42 0.57
CA ILE A 91 -13.56 -4.69 1.32
C ILE A 91 -14.16 -3.35 1.75
N SER A 92 -15.44 -3.30 2.03
CA SER A 92 -16.10 -2.10 2.56
C SER A 92 -15.52 -1.69 3.91
N GLY A 93 -15.33 -0.39 4.10
CA GLY A 93 -14.78 0.14 5.34
C GLY A 93 -14.87 1.65 5.42
N THR A 94 -14.70 2.18 6.62
CA THR A 94 -14.68 3.62 6.90
C THR A 94 -13.26 4.09 7.10
N LEU A 95 -12.84 5.10 6.36
CA LEU A 95 -11.51 5.70 6.52
C LEU A 95 -11.39 6.32 7.92
N ARG A 96 -10.37 5.90 8.68
CA ARG A 96 -10.07 6.40 10.02
C ARG A 96 -8.98 7.46 10.02
N LYS A 97 -7.90 7.23 9.29
CA LYS A 97 -6.80 8.20 9.15
C LYS A 97 -5.94 7.91 7.93
N ILE A 98 -5.23 8.93 7.47
CA ILE A 98 -4.16 8.80 6.47
C ILE A 98 -2.87 9.29 7.10
N LEU A 99 -1.80 8.49 7.01
CA LEU A 99 -0.45 8.88 7.38
C LEU A 99 0.40 9.04 6.12
N TYR A 100 1.01 10.18 5.95
CA TYR A 100 2.12 10.35 5.01
C TYR A 100 3.42 10.01 5.73
N VAL A 101 4.18 9.09 5.18
CA VAL A 101 5.48 8.68 5.70
C VAL A 101 6.56 9.03 4.67
N PRO A 102 7.40 10.03 4.94
CA PRO A 102 8.48 10.40 4.03
C PRO A 102 9.50 9.28 3.91
N GLY A 103 10.15 9.18 2.75
CA GLY A 103 11.13 8.13 2.50
C GLY A 103 11.91 8.31 1.22
N ARG A 104 12.55 7.23 0.80
CA ARG A 104 13.24 7.12 -0.48
C ARG A 104 12.27 6.70 -1.59
N LEU A 105 12.75 6.67 -2.81
CA LEU A 105 12.04 6.16 -3.99
C LEU A 105 12.89 5.08 -4.67
N PHE A 106 13.27 4.06 -3.91
CA PHE A 106 13.92 2.90 -4.50
C PHE A 106 12.97 2.21 -5.49
N SER A 107 13.52 1.61 -6.53
CA SER A 107 12.75 0.65 -7.33
C SER A 107 12.23 -0.48 -6.44
N VAL A 108 11.02 -0.97 -6.72
CA VAL A 108 10.36 -2.02 -5.92
C VAL A 108 10.18 -3.34 -6.68
N ASN A 109 10.98 -3.55 -7.74
CA ASN A 109 11.00 -4.83 -8.45
C ASN A 109 11.59 -5.96 -7.57
N ASN A 110 11.46 -7.20 -8.02
CA ASN A 110 11.90 -8.38 -7.26
C ASN A 110 13.39 -8.31 -6.87
N ALA A 111 14.25 -7.86 -7.78
CA ALA A 111 15.70 -7.78 -7.51
C ALA A 111 16.00 -6.80 -6.38
N THR A 112 15.37 -5.63 -6.36
CA THR A 112 15.55 -4.66 -5.26
C THR A 112 14.88 -5.12 -3.97
N ALA A 113 13.73 -5.80 -4.04
CA ALA A 113 13.08 -6.36 -2.86
C ALA A 113 13.93 -7.46 -2.18
N GLU A 114 14.76 -8.16 -2.94
CA GLU A 114 15.70 -9.16 -2.41
C GLU A 114 16.98 -8.55 -1.83
N GLN A 115 17.43 -7.40 -2.37
CA GLN A 115 18.75 -6.83 -2.07
C GLN A 115 18.70 -5.65 -1.09
N VAL A 116 17.60 -4.90 -1.04
CA VAL A 116 17.49 -3.70 -0.21
C VAL A 116 16.78 -4.05 1.09
N PRO A 117 17.48 -4.04 2.23
CA PRO A 117 16.84 -4.32 3.52
C PRO A 117 15.74 -3.31 3.83
N LYS A 118 14.60 -3.80 4.30
CA LYS A 118 13.44 -3.00 4.73
C LYS A 118 12.93 -2.05 3.65
N LEU A 119 12.98 -2.47 2.38
CA LEU A 119 12.71 -1.65 1.20
C LEU A 119 11.39 -0.87 1.33
N PHE A 120 10.29 -1.58 1.63
CA PHE A 120 8.96 -0.97 1.68
C PHE A 120 8.78 -0.02 2.87
N ALA A 121 9.44 -0.28 3.99
CA ALA A 121 9.42 0.60 5.15
C ALA A 121 10.36 1.82 4.98
N ARG A 122 11.24 1.82 3.99
CA ARG A 122 12.17 2.93 3.66
C ARG A 122 11.68 3.83 2.55
N ASN A 123 10.80 3.34 1.68
CA ASN A 123 10.21 4.16 0.63
C ASN A 123 9.12 5.09 1.17
N GLU A 124 9.01 6.25 0.50
CA GLU A 124 7.89 7.17 0.69
C GLU A 124 6.56 6.41 0.52
N ARG A 125 5.60 6.67 1.37
CA ARG A 125 4.33 5.96 1.32
C ARG A 125 3.19 6.72 1.99
N ALA A 126 1.99 6.40 1.56
CA ALA A 126 0.75 6.80 2.23
C ALA A 126 0.11 5.56 2.86
N VAL A 127 -0.20 5.64 4.15
CA VAL A 127 -0.87 4.59 4.92
C VAL A 127 -2.30 5.03 5.16
N CYS A 128 -3.25 4.38 4.49
CA CYS A 128 -4.67 4.62 4.68
C CYS A 128 -5.25 3.55 5.60
N VAL A 129 -5.72 3.96 6.77
CA VAL A 129 -6.25 3.05 7.80
C VAL A 129 -7.76 3.12 7.82
N PHE A 130 -8.40 1.97 7.80
CA PHE A 130 -9.84 1.79 7.74
C PHE A 130 -10.34 0.90 8.87
N ASP A 131 -11.53 1.20 9.35
CA ASP A 131 -12.32 0.28 10.14
C ASP A 131 -13.24 -0.50 9.21
N THR A 132 -13.22 -1.83 9.32
CA THR A 132 -14.02 -2.74 8.52
C THR A 132 -14.74 -3.76 9.41
N ASP A 133 -15.72 -4.47 8.88
CA ASP A 133 -16.40 -5.55 9.62
C ASP A 133 -15.47 -6.74 9.93
N ALA A 134 -14.33 -6.84 9.18
CA ALA A 134 -13.29 -7.84 9.43
C ALA A 134 -12.20 -7.36 10.42
N GLY A 135 -12.35 -6.17 10.99
CA GLY A 135 -11.38 -5.52 11.86
C GLY A 135 -10.59 -4.40 11.17
N PRO A 136 -9.55 -3.88 11.81
CA PRO A 136 -8.74 -2.80 11.24
C PRO A 136 -8.00 -3.26 10.00
N MET A 137 -7.96 -2.41 8.97
CA MET A 137 -7.26 -2.66 7.72
C MET A 137 -6.41 -1.46 7.33
N ALA A 138 -5.18 -1.71 6.89
CA ALA A 138 -4.32 -0.69 6.31
C ALA A 138 -4.06 -0.97 4.83
N VAL A 139 -4.42 -0.03 3.96
CA VAL A 139 -4.00 -0.01 2.56
C VAL A 139 -2.81 0.92 2.45
N ILE A 140 -1.65 0.37 2.10
CA ILE A 140 -0.38 1.10 2.09
C ILE A 140 0.11 1.26 0.66
N LEU A 141 0.12 2.50 0.19
CA LEU A 141 0.58 2.88 -1.14
C LEU A 141 2.05 3.25 -1.05
N VAL A 142 2.91 2.41 -1.59
CA VAL A 142 4.37 2.61 -1.53
C VAL A 142 4.87 3.22 -2.83
N GLY A 143 5.47 4.39 -2.75
CA GLY A 143 6.11 5.07 -3.87
C GLY A 143 7.37 4.35 -4.37
N ALA A 144 7.76 4.64 -5.60
CA ALA A 144 8.94 4.08 -6.25
C ALA A 144 9.56 5.10 -7.22
N ILE A 145 10.71 4.78 -7.81
CA ILE A 145 11.52 5.70 -8.62
C ILE A 145 10.76 6.43 -9.73
N ILE A 146 9.74 5.80 -10.31
CA ILE A 146 8.90 6.42 -11.37
C ILE A 146 7.44 6.57 -10.95
N VAL A 147 7.11 6.21 -9.73
CA VAL A 147 5.76 6.26 -9.16
C VAL A 147 5.83 6.98 -7.82
N ALA A 148 5.76 8.28 -7.89
CA ALA A 148 5.67 9.18 -6.73
C ALA A 148 4.36 9.99 -6.84
N ALA A 149 4.11 10.91 -5.92
CA ALA A 149 2.91 11.75 -5.91
C ALA A 149 1.62 10.92 -5.81
N ILE A 150 1.41 10.36 -4.64
CA ILE A 150 0.20 9.58 -4.33
C ILE A 150 -0.99 10.53 -4.22
N GLU A 151 -2.09 10.18 -4.87
CA GLU A 151 -3.35 10.90 -4.79
C GLU A 151 -4.44 9.98 -4.22
N THR A 152 -5.30 10.52 -3.37
CA THR A 152 -6.46 9.79 -2.84
C THR A 152 -7.74 10.55 -3.13
N VAL A 153 -8.85 9.82 -3.24
CA VAL A 153 -10.19 10.41 -3.40
C VAL A 153 -10.65 11.16 -2.15
N PHE A 154 -9.98 10.96 -1.02
CA PHE A 154 -10.34 11.55 0.26
C PHE A 154 -9.73 12.94 0.46
N THR A 155 -8.48 13.14 0.02
CA THR A 155 -7.70 14.34 0.31
C THR A 155 -7.06 14.98 -0.93
N GLY A 156 -7.23 14.38 -2.11
CA GLY A 156 -6.49 14.75 -3.30
C GLY A 156 -5.03 14.31 -3.23
N GLN A 157 -4.14 15.08 -3.85
CA GLN A 157 -2.72 14.76 -3.92
C GLN A 157 -2.04 14.92 -2.55
N ILE A 158 -1.40 13.84 -2.11
CA ILE A 158 -0.54 13.83 -0.94
C ILE A 158 0.86 14.19 -1.42
N THR A 159 1.30 15.40 -1.11
CA THR A 159 2.64 15.88 -1.45
C THR A 159 3.55 15.84 -0.23
N PRO A 160 4.84 15.56 -0.40
CA PRO A 160 5.80 15.64 0.68
C PRO A 160 5.94 17.10 1.15
N LEU A 161 5.24 17.46 2.21
CA LEU A 161 5.26 18.82 2.78
C LEU A 161 6.41 19.01 3.77
N ALA A 162 6.95 17.92 4.34
CA ALA A 162 8.05 17.95 5.29
C ALA A 162 8.73 16.56 5.37
N ASN A 163 9.97 16.55 5.88
CA ASN A 163 10.73 15.31 6.09
C ASN A 163 10.32 14.59 7.41
N LYS A 164 9.06 14.59 7.76
CA LYS A 164 8.52 13.92 8.96
C LYS A 164 7.17 13.28 8.66
N VAL A 165 6.82 12.28 9.44
CA VAL A 165 5.50 11.63 9.39
C VAL A 165 4.42 12.66 9.70
N GLN A 166 3.34 12.66 8.94
CA GLN A 166 2.20 13.54 9.10
C GLN A 166 0.89 12.76 9.03
N THR A 167 -0.06 13.13 9.87
CA THR A 167 -1.47 12.75 9.72
C THR A 167 -2.15 13.79 8.82
N ILE A 168 -2.92 13.31 7.86
CA ILE A 168 -3.62 14.12 6.87
C ILE A 168 -5.13 14.02 7.13
#